data_4d1aabb49bf7a5336165a6e60d958d1d
#
_entry.id   4d1aabb49bf7a5336165a6e60d958d1d
#
_cell.length_a   1.000
_cell.length_b   1.000
_cell.length_c   1.000
_cell.angle_alpha   90.00
_cell.angle_beta   90.00
_cell.angle_gamma   90.00
#
_symmetry.space_group_name_H-M   'P 1'
#
loop_
_entity.id
_entity.type
_entity.pdbx_description
1 polymer ?
#
loop_
_entity_poly.entity_id
_entity_poly.type
_entity_poly.pdbx_seq_one_letter_code
_entity_poly.pdbx_strand_id
1 'polypeptide(L)'
;YLLDALCKIGRIDLAYTLLWQSKKPSWLYEVDAGGTTMWENCNGYDDDGNPGNLSFNHYAFGAVADWIFRTVGGIDTKAAGFKHLRIAPKPDGKIRSSSRSYRTEQGTVVCEWNITKSEKKNIFSLHTVVPCNTVATIELPDGTVHDVGSGEYRYEVEISL
;
A
#
# COMPACT_ATOMS: atom_id res chain seq x y z
N TYR A 1 -9.14 6.52 -6.37
CA TYR A 1 -9.57 5.85 -7.62
C TYR A 1 -8.51 5.90 -8.73
N LEU A 2 -7.72 6.99 -8.91
CA LEU A 2 -6.71 7.07 -9.98
C LEU A 2 -5.64 6.00 -9.83
N LEU A 3 -5.08 5.82 -8.64
CA LEU A 3 -4.04 4.82 -8.39
C LEU A 3 -4.57 3.39 -8.61
N ASP A 4 -5.82 3.12 -8.20
CA ASP A 4 -6.47 1.82 -8.46
C ASP A 4 -6.67 1.58 -9.96
N ALA A 5 -7.09 2.61 -10.71
CA ALA A 5 -7.24 2.52 -12.15
C ALA A 5 -5.91 2.21 -12.84
N LEU A 6 -4.84 2.88 -12.44
CA LEU A 6 -3.48 2.62 -12.93
C LEU A 6 -3.02 1.19 -12.62
N CYS A 7 -3.28 0.69 -11.39
CA CYS A 7 -2.98 -0.70 -11.04
C CYS A 7 -3.76 -1.70 -11.91
N LYS A 8 -5.05 -1.44 -12.20
CA LYS A 8 -5.88 -2.33 -13.03
C LYS A 8 -5.42 -2.45 -14.47
N ILE A 9 -4.82 -1.40 -15.02
CA ILE A 9 -4.25 -1.42 -16.39
C ILE A 9 -2.76 -1.80 -16.41
N GLY A 10 -2.22 -2.28 -15.28
CA GLY A 10 -0.82 -2.70 -15.19
C GLY A 10 0.21 -1.57 -15.07
N ARG A 11 -0.22 -0.32 -14.86
CA ARG A 11 0.66 0.85 -14.77
C ARG A 11 0.92 1.27 -13.31
N ILE A 12 1.31 0.30 -12.49
CA ILE A 12 1.69 0.55 -11.10
C ILE A 12 2.89 1.50 -10.98
N ASP A 13 3.78 1.51 -11.97
CA ASP A 13 4.90 2.45 -12.11
C ASP A 13 4.42 3.90 -12.05
N LEU A 14 3.34 4.23 -12.77
CA LEU A 14 2.75 5.57 -12.74
C LEU A 14 2.06 5.86 -11.41
N ALA A 15 1.42 4.87 -10.80
CA ALA A 15 0.80 5.05 -9.49
C ALA A 15 1.85 5.45 -8.43
N TYR A 16 2.99 4.78 -8.41
CA TYR A 16 4.09 5.16 -7.52
C TYR A 16 4.74 6.49 -7.92
N THR A 17 4.84 6.81 -9.22
CA THR A 17 5.32 8.13 -9.66
C THR A 17 4.46 9.25 -9.08
N LEU A 18 3.13 9.09 -9.08
CA LEU A 18 2.21 10.05 -8.48
C LEU A 18 2.34 10.11 -6.95
N LEU A 19 2.51 8.96 -6.30
CA LEU A 19 2.70 8.90 -4.84
C LEU A 19 3.98 9.65 -4.42
N TRP A 20 5.07 9.53 -5.20
CA TRP A 20 6.36 10.13 -4.91
C TRP A 20 6.52 11.57 -5.41
N GLN A 21 5.52 12.12 -6.08
CA GLN A 21 5.57 13.51 -6.53
C GLN A 21 5.52 14.47 -5.34
N SER A 22 6.45 15.43 -5.29
CA SER A 22 6.52 16.46 -4.25
C SER A 22 6.11 17.85 -4.73
N LYS A 23 5.90 18.05 -6.04
CA LYS A 23 5.41 19.32 -6.59
C LYS A 23 3.89 19.34 -6.65
N LYS A 24 3.28 20.51 -6.46
CA LYS A 24 1.82 20.72 -6.66
C LYS A 24 1.36 20.19 -8.04
N PRO A 25 0.23 19.50 -8.13
CA PRO A 25 -0.57 18.95 -7.02
C PRO A 25 -0.03 17.59 -6.56
N SER A 26 0.17 17.37 -5.28
CA SER A 26 0.59 16.05 -4.74
C SER A 26 0.40 15.92 -3.23
N TRP A 27 0.32 14.69 -2.75
CA TRP A 27 0.26 14.40 -1.31
C TRP A 27 1.53 14.79 -0.57
N LEU A 28 2.71 14.52 -1.16
CA LEU A 28 3.97 14.88 -0.52
C LEU A 28 4.19 16.39 -0.45
N TYR A 29 3.62 17.17 -1.38
CA TYR A 29 3.61 18.61 -1.27
C TYR A 29 2.94 19.09 0.03
N GLU A 30 1.79 18.49 0.40
CA GLU A 30 1.11 18.82 1.64
C GLU A 30 1.95 18.45 2.87
N VAL A 31 2.63 17.29 2.83
CA VAL A 31 3.54 16.84 3.88
C VAL A 31 4.74 17.79 4.00
N ASP A 32 5.38 18.12 2.89
CA ASP A 32 6.55 19.01 2.84
C ASP A 32 6.20 20.44 3.31
N ALA A 33 4.96 20.88 3.07
CA ALA A 33 4.42 22.14 3.59
C ALA A 33 4.01 22.09 5.07
N GLY A 34 4.28 20.98 5.77
CA GLY A 34 4.00 20.83 7.20
C GLY A 34 2.56 20.42 7.53
N GLY A 35 1.80 19.93 6.55
CA GLY A 35 0.45 19.40 6.76
C GLY A 35 0.46 18.20 7.70
N THR A 36 -0.35 18.24 8.74
CA THR A 36 -0.55 17.14 9.71
C THR A 36 -1.87 16.41 9.48
N THR A 37 -2.69 16.93 8.60
CA THR A 37 -3.98 16.38 8.16
C THR A 37 -4.06 16.49 6.65
N MET A 38 -4.95 15.73 6.03
CA MET A 38 -5.18 15.78 4.59
C MET A 38 -6.02 17.02 4.24
N TRP A 39 -5.55 17.83 3.31
CA TRP A 39 -6.24 19.03 2.86
C TRP A 39 -7.29 18.72 1.80
N GLU A 40 -8.26 19.61 1.64
CA GLU A 40 -9.31 19.52 0.62
C GLU A 40 -8.72 19.59 -0.81
N ASN A 41 -7.68 20.39 -0.97
CA ASN A 41 -6.85 20.44 -2.17
C ASN A 41 -5.43 20.94 -1.85
N CYS A 42 -4.51 20.80 -2.79
CA CYS A 42 -3.10 21.15 -2.58
C CYS A 42 -2.82 22.66 -2.51
N ASN A 43 -3.82 23.54 -2.59
CA ASN A 43 -3.68 24.99 -2.43
C ASN A 43 -3.99 25.44 -0.99
N GLY A 44 -3.61 24.63 0.00
CA GLY A 44 -3.83 24.95 1.42
C GLY A 44 -3.22 26.27 1.86
N TYR A 45 -2.08 26.63 1.24
CA TYR A 45 -1.44 27.93 1.43
C TYR A 45 -1.12 28.59 0.10
N ASP A 46 -1.20 29.93 0.06
CA ASP A 46 -0.71 30.74 -1.06
C ASP A 46 0.83 30.84 -1.03
N ASP A 47 1.39 31.56 -2.01
CA ASP A 47 2.85 31.72 -2.11
C ASP A 47 3.44 32.61 -1.01
N ASP A 48 2.61 33.41 -0.33
CA ASP A 48 2.97 34.24 0.81
C ASP A 48 2.80 33.49 2.16
N GLY A 49 2.33 32.25 2.13
CA GLY A 49 2.12 31.41 3.30
C GLY A 49 0.81 31.67 4.04
N ASN A 50 -0.14 32.39 3.44
CA ASN A 50 -1.45 32.60 4.07
C ASN A 50 -2.35 31.40 3.80
N PRO A 51 -3.18 30.97 4.79
CA PRO A 51 -4.09 29.85 4.61
C PRO A 51 -5.20 30.20 3.60
N GLY A 52 -5.48 29.29 2.70
CA GLY A 52 -6.59 29.35 1.77
C GLY A 52 -7.94 29.16 2.45
N ASN A 53 -9.02 29.56 1.78
CA ASN A 53 -10.38 29.33 2.26
C ASN A 53 -10.85 27.92 1.86
N LEU A 54 -10.32 26.90 2.55
CA LEU A 54 -10.62 25.49 2.31
C LEU A 54 -10.52 24.68 3.60
N SER A 55 -10.99 23.44 3.60
CA SER A 55 -10.83 22.54 4.73
C SER A 55 -9.39 21.97 4.77
N PHE A 56 -8.71 22.13 5.91
CA PHE A 56 -7.43 21.48 6.17
C PHE A 56 -7.58 20.07 6.76
N ASN A 57 -8.79 19.56 6.90
CA ASN A 57 -9.07 18.20 7.34
C ASN A 57 -10.21 17.60 6.49
N HIS A 58 -9.86 17.14 5.30
CA HIS A 58 -10.81 16.65 4.30
C HIS A 58 -10.42 15.26 3.79
N TYR A 59 -11.36 14.33 3.77
CA TYR A 59 -11.09 12.93 3.47
C TYR A 59 -10.83 12.60 1.98
N ALA A 60 -11.18 13.49 1.05
CA ALA A 60 -11.16 13.18 -0.40
C ALA A 60 -9.81 12.67 -0.89
N PHE A 61 -8.73 13.40 -0.64
CA PHE A 61 -7.38 12.94 -0.98
C PHE A 61 -6.83 11.91 0.00
N GLY A 62 -7.41 11.82 1.20
CA GLY A 62 -7.10 10.79 2.20
C GLY A 62 -7.40 9.37 1.73
N ALA A 63 -8.21 9.19 0.69
CA ALA A 63 -8.46 7.90 0.06
C ALA A 63 -7.17 7.20 -0.44
N VAL A 64 -6.05 7.91 -0.62
CA VAL A 64 -4.73 7.32 -0.91
C VAL A 64 -4.29 6.35 0.18
N ALA A 65 -4.70 6.56 1.42
CA ALA A 65 -4.35 5.68 2.55
C ALA A 65 -4.88 4.25 2.35
N ASP A 66 -6.09 4.10 1.78
CA ASP A 66 -6.65 2.80 1.42
C ASP A 66 -5.80 2.09 0.35
N TRP A 67 -5.38 2.83 -0.70
CA TRP A 67 -4.50 2.28 -1.71
C TRP A 67 -3.14 1.85 -1.13
N ILE A 68 -2.54 2.67 -0.27
CA ILE A 68 -1.29 2.34 0.41
C ILE A 68 -1.48 1.09 1.27
N PHE A 69 -2.59 0.99 2.01
CA PHE A 69 -2.88 -0.17 2.85
C PHE A 69 -2.99 -1.46 2.02
N ARG A 70 -3.76 -1.44 0.94
CA ARG A 70 -4.00 -2.61 0.09
C ARG A 70 -2.82 -2.94 -0.82
N THR A 71 -2.16 -1.95 -1.40
CA THR A 71 -1.14 -2.15 -2.43
C THR A 71 0.26 -2.25 -1.83
N VAL A 72 0.65 -1.30 -0.99
CA VAL A 72 1.96 -1.34 -0.31
C VAL A 72 1.92 -2.33 0.85
N GLY A 73 0.89 -2.23 1.68
CA GLY A 73 0.68 -3.10 2.84
C GLY A 73 0.32 -4.53 2.50
N GLY A 74 -0.28 -4.74 1.33
CA GLY A 74 -0.54 -6.07 0.76
C GLY A 74 -1.78 -6.78 1.29
N ILE A 75 -2.62 -6.18 2.15
CA ILE A 75 -3.84 -6.81 2.67
C ILE A 75 -5.06 -6.29 1.92
N ASP A 76 -5.75 -7.18 1.23
CA ASP A 76 -6.99 -6.92 0.50
C ASP A 76 -7.95 -8.11 0.69
N THR A 77 -9.14 -8.04 0.11
CA THR A 77 -10.14 -9.11 0.18
C THR A 77 -10.70 -9.46 -1.19
N LYS A 78 -10.99 -10.75 -1.39
CA LYS A 78 -11.74 -11.27 -2.54
C LYS A 78 -13.20 -11.56 -2.23
N ALA A 79 -13.60 -11.53 -0.93
CA ALA A 79 -14.95 -11.82 -0.49
C ALA A 79 -15.36 -10.92 0.69
N ALA A 80 -16.65 -10.61 0.79
CA ALA A 80 -17.19 -9.83 1.89
C ALA A 80 -16.79 -10.43 3.25
N GLY A 81 -16.53 -9.55 4.23
CA GLY A 81 -16.16 -9.92 5.58
C GLY A 81 -14.76 -10.55 5.70
N PHE A 82 -13.89 -10.36 4.71
CA PHE A 82 -12.52 -10.88 4.70
C PHE A 82 -12.42 -12.41 4.86
N LYS A 83 -13.45 -13.14 4.43
CA LYS A 83 -13.44 -14.62 4.45
C LYS A 83 -12.50 -15.22 3.41
N HIS A 84 -12.21 -14.51 2.35
CA HIS A 84 -11.18 -14.84 1.38
C HIS A 84 -10.26 -13.62 1.22
N LEU A 85 -9.09 -13.71 1.82
CA LEU A 85 -8.07 -12.68 1.76
C LEU A 85 -7.33 -12.69 0.42
N ARG A 86 -6.83 -11.54 0.05
CA ARG A 86 -5.78 -11.39 -0.96
C ARG A 86 -4.58 -10.75 -0.28
N ILE A 87 -3.46 -11.47 -0.23
CA ILE A 87 -2.18 -10.96 0.27
C ILE A 87 -1.28 -10.73 -0.94
N ALA A 88 -1.12 -9.47 -1.32
CA ALA A 88 -0.48 -9.12 -2.59
C ALA A 88 0.31 -7.79 -2.50
N PRO A 89 1.35 -7.72 -1.68
CA PRO A 89 2.18 -6.53 -1.60
C PRO A 89 2.91 -6.27 -2.92
N LYS A 90 2.94 -5.01 -3.34
CA LYS A 90 3.55 -4.57 -4.60
C LYS A 90 4.61 -3.51 -4.32
N PRO A 91 5.86 -3.89 -4.03
CA PRO A 91 6.95 -2.94 -3.80
C PRO A 91 7.33 -2.17 -5.08
N ASP A 92 7.86 -0.96 -4.90
CA ASP A 92 8.33 -0.10 -6.00
C ASP A 92 9.86 0.12 -6.01
N GLY A 93 10.57 -0.49 -5.09
CA GLY A 93 12.00 -0.33 -4.93
C GLY A 93 12.46 0.82 -4.03
N LYS A 94 11.64 1.85 -3.78
CA LYS A 94 11.92 2.90 -2.79
C LYS A 94 11.49 2.46 -1.39
N ILE A 95 10.30 1.88 -1.27
CA ILE A 95 9.84 1.26 -0.02
C ILE A 95 10.50 -0.11 0.08
N ARG A 96 11.28 -0.33 1.13
CA ARG A 96 12.06 -1.56 1.33
C ARG A 96 11.43 -2.52 2.32
N SER A 97 10.43 -2.08 3.05
CA SER A 97 9.69 -2.93 4.00
C SER A 97 8.33 -2.34 4.32
N SER A 98 7.42 -3.20 4.73
CA SER A 98 6.13 -2.81 5.31
C SER A 98 5.71 -3.85 6.34
N SER A 99 5.12 -3.40 7.45
CA SER A 99 4.45 -4.25 8.42
C SER A 99 3.04 -3.73 8.61
N ARG A 100 2.06 -4.59 8.37
CA ARG A 100 0.63 -4.28 8.48
C ARG A 100 -0.09 -5.40 9.18
N SER A 101 -1.07 -5.01 10.00
CA SER A 101 -2.05 -5.93 10.55
C SER A 101 -3.44 -5.35 10.39
N TYR A 102 -4.42 -6.24 10.27
CA TYR A 102 -5.83 -5.85 10.18
C TYR A 102 -6.69 -6.83 10.97
N ARG A 103 -7.53 -6.30 11.85
CA ARG A 103 -8.44 -7.10 12.65
C ARG A 103 -9.75 -7.31 11.90
N THR A 104 -10.01 -8.55 11.52
CA THR A 104 -11.27 -9.00 10.90
C THR A 104 -12.17 -9.65 11.94
N GLU A 105 -13.40 -10.01 11.56
CA GLU A 105 -14.30 -10.82 12.39
C GLU A 105 -13.73 -12.21 12.72
N GLN A 106 -12.85 -12.75 11.85
CA GLN A 106 -12.22 -14.06 12.03
C GLN A 106 -10.93 -14.01 12.84
N GLY A 107 -10.37 -12.82 13.05
CA GLY A 107 -9.11 -12.62 13.75
C GLY A 107 -8.19 -11.64 13.04
N THR A 108 -6.95 -11.57 13.50
CA THR A 108 -5.96 -10.62 12.95
C THR A 108 -5.23 -11.23 11.76
N VAL A 109 -5.28 -10.52 10.64
CA VAL A 109 -4.43 -10.75 9.46
C VAL A 109 -3.12 -9.98 9.66
N VAL A 110 -2.01 -10.58 9.31
CA VAL A 110 -0.68 -9.93 9.29
C VAL A 110 -0.09 -10.06 7.90
N CYS A 111 0.53 -9.00 7.42
CA CYS A 111 1.35 -8.99 6.23
C CYS A 111 2.59 -8.13 6.49
N GLU A 112 3.73 -8.76 6.58
CA GLU A 112 5.02 -8.13 6.80
C GLU A 112 5.96 -8.55 5.69
N TRP A 113 6.58 -7.59 5.05
CA TRP A 113 7.54 -7.89 4.00
C TRP A 113 8.74 -6.95 4.06
N ASN A 114 9.85 -7.45 3.57
CA ASN A 114 11.06 -6.67 3.39
C ASN A 114 11.81 -7.07 2.13
N ILE A 115 12.68 -6.17 1.65
CA ILE A 115 13.57 -6.40 0.52
C ILE A 115 15.00 -6.21 0.99
N THR A 116 15.78 -7.28 0.93
CA THR A 116 17.21 -7.26 1.17
C THR A 116 17.97 -7.24 -0.15
N LYS A 117 19.05 -6.45 -0.19
CA LYS A 117 19.93 -6.39 -1.36
C LYS A 117 21.09 -7.35 -1.13
N SER A 118 21.21 -8.36 -1.96
CA SER A 118 22.42 -9.17 -2.11
C SER A 118 23.22 -8.67 -3.32
N GLU A 119 24.50 -9.04 -3.45
CA GLU A 119 25.47 -8.45 -4.40
C GLU A 119 24.95 -8.21 -5.84
N LYS A 120 24.01 -9.02 -6.32
CA LYS A 120 23.43 -8.91 -7.66
C LYS A 120 21.91 -9.04 -7.72
N LYS A 121 21.23 -9.20 -6.56
CA LYS A 121 19.81 -9.59 -6.52
C LYS A 121 19.08 -8.87 -5.40
N ASN A 122 17.80 -8.60 -5.59
CA ASN A 122 16.92 -8.22 -4.50
C ASN A 122 16.13 -9.45 -4.08
N ILE A 123 16.14 -9.76 -2.80
CA ILE A 123 15.33 -10.83 -2.21
C ILE A 123 14.16 -10.20 -1.48
N PHE A 124 12.97 -10.54 -1.90
CA PHE A 124 11.73 -10.18 -1.23
C PHE A 124 11.35 -11.31 -0.27
N SER A 125 11.18 -10.96 1.00
CA SER A 125 10.73 -11.88 2.04
C SER A 125 9.36 -11.45 2.54
N LEU A 126 8.42 -12.37 2.61
CA LEU A 126 7.06 -12.17 3.13
C LEU A 126 6.82 -13.07 4.34
N HIS A 127 6.27 -12.47 5.39
CA HIS A 127 5.63 -13.16 6.51
C HIS A 127 4.16 -12.77 6.56
N THR A 128 3.25 -13.75 6.64
CA THR A 128 1.82 -13.48 6.73
C THR A 128 1.12 -14.45 7.67
N VAL A 129 0.10 -13.96 8.38
CA VAL A 129 -0.78 -14.74 9.23
C VAL A 129 -2.19 -14.66 8.67
N VAL A 130 -2.77 -15.81 8.38
CA VAL A 130 -4.16 -16.00 7.93
C VAL A 130 -4.98 -16.53 9.12
N PRO A 131 -5.99 -15.79 9.61
CA PRO A 131 -6.74 -16.20 10.80
C PRO A 131 -7.59 -17.46 10.56
N CYS A 132 -8.11 -18.05 11.63
CA CYS A 132 -8.99 -19.23 11.57
C CYS A 132 -10.21 -18.97 10.69
N ASN A 133 -10.75 -20.04 10.08
CA ASN A 133 -11.93 -19.98 9.20
C ASN A 133 -11.79 -19.00 8.00
N THR A 134 -10.57 -18.74 7.57
CA THR A 134 -10.24 -17.85 6.45
C THR A 134 -9.36 -18.58 5.47
N VAL A 135 -9.53 -18.30 4.18
CA VAL A 135 -8.61 -18.72 3.13
C VAL A 135 -7.93 -17.48 2.54
N ALA A 136 -6.76 -17.65 1.97
CA ALA A 136 -6.03 -16.55 1.34
C ALA A 136 -5.42 -16.96 -0.01
N THR A 137 -5.47 -16.06 -0.96
CA THR A 137 -4.62 -16.09 -2.15
C THR A 137 -3.43 -15.17 -1.90
N ILE A 138 -2.23 -15.70 -1.88
CA ILE A 138 -0.97 -14.97 -1.70
C ILE A 138 -0.34 -14.81 -3.09
N GLU A 139 -0.18 -13.57 -3.53
CA GLU A 139 0.42 -13.21 -4.82
C GLU A 139 1.78 -12.55 -4.53
N LEU A 140 2.87 -13.22 -4.89
CA LEU A 140 4.23 -12.72 -4.69
C LEU A 140 4.67 -11.81 -5.85
N PRO A 141 5.64 -10.90 -5.64
CA PRO A 141 6.06 -9.96 -6.69
C PRO A 141 6.73 -10.60 -7.92
N ASP A 142 7.20 -11.85 -7.82
CA ASP A 142 7.73 -12.62 -8.95
C ASP A 142 6.64 -13.26 -9.83
N GLY A 143 5.36 -13.09 -9.45
CA GLY A 143 4.20 -13.64 -10.14
C GLY A 143 3.75 -15.00 -9.62
N THR A 144 4.43 -15.61 -8.66
CA THR A 144 3.97 -16.86 -8.04
C THR A 144 2.73 -16.62 -7.18
N VAL A 145 1.82 -17.60 -7.17
CA VAL A 145 0.54 -17.53 -6.47
C VAL A 145 0.35 -18.80 -5.63
N HIS A 146 -0.09 -18.61 -4.39
CA HIS A 146 -0.39 -19.68 -3.46
C HIS A 146 -1.78 -19.49 -2.87
N ASP A 147 -2.64 -20.52 -2.97
CA ASP A 147 -3.90 -20.57 -2.24
C ASP A 147 -3.70 -21.38 -0.95
N VAL A 148 -4.00 -20.76 0.19
CA VAL A 148 -3.73 -21.33 1.52
C VAL A 148 -4.94 -21.20 2.44
N GLY A 149 -5.00 -22.08 3.45
CA GLY A 149 -5.93 -21.97 4.57
C GLY A 149 -5.42 -21.05 5.68
N SER A 150 -6.03 -21.18 6.87
CA SER A 150 -5.56 -20.53 8.09
C SER A 150 -4.17 -21.05 8.49
N GLY A 151 -3.29 -20.16 8.94
CA GLY A 151 -1.93 -20.51 9.34
C GLY A 151 -0.96 -19.33 9.24
N GLU A 152 0.28 -19.61 9.52
CA GLU A 152 1.40 -18.69 9.38
C GLU A 152 2.30 -19.16 8.22
N TYR A 153 2.63 -18.24 7.33
CA TYR A 153 3.36 -18.55 6.10
C TYR A 153 4.53 -17.59 5.92
N ARG A 154 5.62 -18.13 5.36
CA ARG A 154 6.84 -17.37 5.00
C ARG A 154 7.27 -17.75 3.60
N TYR A 155 7.61 -16.74 2.81
CA TYR A 155 8.06 -16.90 1.44
C TYR A 155 9.28 -16.03 1.19
N GLU A 156 10.16 -16.50 0.33
CA GLU A 156 11.27 -15.71 -0.18
C GLU A 156 11.34 -15.90 -1.70
N VAL A 157 11.42 -14.79 -2.42
CA VAL A 157 11.52 -14.80 -3.88
C VAL A 157 12.52 -13.75 -4.36
N GLU A 158 13.15 -14.03 -5.47
CA GLU A 158 14.01 -13.08 -6.16
C GLU A 158 13.16 -12.12 -6.98
N ILE A 159 13.45 -10.82 -6.90
CA ILE A 159 12.72 -9.79 -7.62
C ILE A 159 13.65 -8.85 -8.38
N SER A 160 13.16 -8.34 -9.51
CA SER A 160 13.77 -7.23 -10.24
C SER A 160 13.00 -5.94 -9.93
N LEU A 161 13.71 -4.90 -9.49
CA LEU A 161 13.16 -3.58 -9.15
C LEU A 161 13.93 -2.49 -9.91
#